data_a4c8ce479dc827639fae4fdf8d2fb9f0
#
_entry.id   a4c8ce479dc827639fae4fdf8d2fb9f0
#
_cell.length_a   1.000
_cell.length_b   1.000
_cell.length_c   1.000
_cell.angle_alpha   90.00
_cell.angle_beta   90.00
_cell.angle_gamma   90.00
#
_symmetry.space_group_name_H-M   'P 1'
#
loop_
_entity.id
_entity.type
_entity.pdbx_description
1 polymer ?
#
loop_
_entity_poly.entity_id
_entity_poly.type
_entity_poly.pdbx_seq_one_letter_code
_entity_poly.pdbx_strand_id
1 'polypeptide(L)'
;MQKVLVGVGLLGGVLVAVLLLRQQPEQTLADSLKQMQAERKAVAPESPKPKSVSDLPVASEQGPWPVAVIEDPVFEFGRMPVMGKNSHRFIVENRGEAELELKAGNTTCKCTKFGFGESAESAVDRVKVAPGEKAVLLINWKAGDAPDRAFRHGGDVHTNDPKNPLLKVAVEGAIEMPFDVMPQFTWDFGSIYDKAASFKGGIASRLHEKFAIEKVESPSGKVRVDVVPMTIEELGTDSFVGGFTLQAEVAQDIPSGLFSEELLLWTSVSEDPVRITVKARKFGAIRLQPLPGTQLNPETLTLMMGSFRAAEGKEFQLLVIVDEKDMQEPFALTKTEADPSFISAAIAPLGEPSGTVHRYRLTLKIPPGRPTTQRTASNPGFVRLQTNHPSGDAISLGLMMYSN
;
A
#
# COMPACT_ATOMS: atom_id res chain seq x y z
N MET A 1 -27.37 -67.40 -20.26
CA MET A 1 -27.23 -67.76 -18.82
C MET A 1 -25.96 -67.20 -18.32
N GLN A 2 -26.04 -66.10 -17.63
CA GLN A 2 -25.04 -65.68 -16.62
C GLN A 2 -25.48 -64.31 -16.05
N LYS A 3 -26.26 -64.37 -15.01
CA LYS A 3 -26.55 -63.25 -14.12
C LYS A 3 -26.06 -63.65 -12.74
N VAL A 4 -25.68 -62.62 -11.98
CA VAL A 4 -25.36 -62.60 -10.57
C VAL A 4 -23.88 -62.71 -10.26
N LEU A 5 -23.28 -61.54 -9.97
CA LEU A 5 -22.38 -61.25 -8.85
C LEU A 5 -21.78 -59.85 -8.95
N VAL A 6 -22.58 -58.82 -8.68
CA VAL A 6 -22.09 -57.53 -8.29
C VAL A 6 -23.07 -56.98 -7.22
N GLY A 7 -22.76 -57.20 -5.98
CA GLY A 7 -23.63 -56.72 -4.91
C GLY A 7 -23.12 -56.81 -3.49
N VAL A 8 -21.91 -57.28 -3.24
CA VAL A 8 -21.43 -57.51 -1.87
C VAL A 8 -20.15 -56.69 -1.51
N GLY A 9 -19.54 -56.00 -2.48
CA GLY A 9 -18.30 -55.28 -2.26
C GLY A 9 -18.44 -53.86 -1.67
N LEU A 10 -19.59 -53.23 -1.74
CA LEU A 10 -19.74 -51.81 -1.34
C LEU A 10 -20.12 -51.58 0.15
N LEU A 11 -20.72 -52.57 0.80
CA LEU A 11 -21.09 -52.44 2.22
C LEU A 11 -19.95 -52.76 3.17
N GLY A 12 -18.95 -53.60 2.77
CA GLY A 12 -17.77 -53.88 3.56
C GLY A 12 -16.74 -52.73 3.63
N GLY A 13 -16.63 -51.95 2.55
CA GLY A 13 -15.69 -50.82 2.47
C GLY A 13 -16.09 -49.66 3.35
N VAL A 14 -17.33 -49.37 3.49
CA VAL A 14 -17.87 -48.27 4.31
C VAL A 14 -17.76 -48.60 5.79
N LEU A 15 -17.95 -49.86 6.17
CA LEU A 15 -17.84 -50.28 7.59
C LEU A 15 -16.38 -50.31 8.08
N VAL A 16 -15.41 -50.67 7.24
CA VAL A 16 -13.98 -50.64 7.54
C VAL A 16 -13.47 -49.19 7.61
N ALA A 17 -13.94 -48.31 6.72
CA ALA A 17 -13.60 -46.88 6.77
C ALA A 17 -14.13 -46.19 8.03
N VAL A 18 -15.35 -46.49 8.48
CA VAL A 18 -15.93 -45.94 9.72
C VAL A 18 -15.25 -46.50 10.97
N LEU A 19 -14.78 -47.75 10.93
CA LEU A 19 -14.01 -48.34 12.05
C LEU A 19 -12.57 -47.83 12.13
N LEU A 20 -11.93 -47.48 11.01
CA LEU A 20 -10.59 -46.86 10.97
C LEU A 20 -10.62 -45.39 11.40
N LEU A 21 -11.72 -44.66 11.17
CA LEU A 21 -11.88 -43.30 11.67
C LEU A 21 -12.15 -43.19 13.19
N ARG A 22 -12.49 -44.31 13.85
CA ARG A 22 -12.68 -44.35 15.31
C ARG A 22 -11.44 -44.69 16.11
N GLN A 23 -10.29 -44.95 15.48
CA GLN A 23 -9.03 -45.28 16.15
C GLN A 23 -7.93 -44.22 16.03
N GLN A 24 -8.27 -42.98 15.68
CA GLN A 24 -7.33 -41.90 15.92
C GLN A 24 -7.38 -41.52 17.42
N PRO A 25 -6.24 -41.63 18.15
CA PRO A 25 -6.19 -41.15 19.52
C PRO A 25 -6.55 -39.67 19.50
N GLU A 26 -7.49 -39.27 20.39
CA GLU A 26 -7.74 -37.89 20.68
C GLU A 26 -6.42 -37.25 21.15
N GLN A 27 -5.72 -36.58 20.24
CA GLN A 27 -4.61 -35.71 20.60
C GLN A 27 -5.22 -34.60 21.45
N THR A 28 -4.99 -34.65 22.75
CA THR A 28 -5.47 -33.62 23.66
C THR A 28 -4.80 -32.30 23.28
N LEU A 29 -5.52 -31.21 23.48
CA LEU A 29 -5.00 -29.83 23.26
C LEU A 29 -3.61 -29.65 23.90
N ALA A 30 -3.35 -30.36 25.00
CA ALA A 30 -2.08 -30.38 25.71
C ALA A 30 -0.93 -31.01 24.89
N ASP A 31 -1.21 -32.07 24.10
CA ASP A 31 -0.17 -32.72 23.26
C ASP A 31 0.13 -31.87 22.02
N SER A 32 -0.88 -31.24 21.42
CA SER A 32 -0.69 -30.26 20.35
C SER A 32 0.10 -29.03 20.81
N LEU A 33 -0.15 -28.54 22.00
CA LEU A 33 0.62 -27.43 22.60
C LEU A 33 2.06 -27.82 22.90
N LYS A 34 2.31 -29.05 23.37
CA LYS A 34 3.68 -29.56 23.59
C LYS A 34 4.43 -29.71 22.27
N GLN A 35 3.75 -30.19 21.23
CA GLN A 35 4.37 -30.33 19.90
C GLN A 35 4.70 -28.97 19.30
N MET A 36 3.80 -27.98 19.39
CA MET A 36 4.07 -26.58 18.98
C MET A 36 5.19 -25.92 19.81
N GLN A 37 5.31 -26.25 21.11
CA GLN A 37 6.40 -25.75 21.95
C GLN A 37 7.74 -26.43 21.58
N ALA A 38 7.72 -27.70 21.23
CA ALA A 38 8.91 -28.43 20.77
C ALA A 38 9.39 -27.92 19.40
N GLU A 39 8.47 -27.68 18.46
CA GLU A 39 8.78 -27.07 17.16
C GLU A 39 9.28 -25.62 17.29
N ARG A 40 8.69 -24.79 18.17
CA ARG A 40 9.22 -23.46 18.47
C ARG A 40 10.64 -23.49 19.07
N LYS A 41 10.96 -24.53 19.85
CA LYS A 41 12.30 -24.70 20.43
C LYS A 41 13.32 -25.20 19.41
N ALA A 42 12.87 -25.95 18.39
CA ALA A 42 13.71 -26.45 17.29
C ALA A 42 13.96 -25.38 16.19
N VAL A 43 13.08 -24.37 16.06
CA VAL A 43 13.16 -23.27 15.06
C VAL A 43 13.65 -21.96 15.70
N ALA A 44 13.93 -21.90 16.99
CA ALA A 44 14.60 -20.75 17.55
C ALA A 44 15.97 -20.60 16.87
N PRO A 45 16.25 -19.48 16.14
CA PRO A 45 17.58 -19.27 15.60
C PRO A 45 18.56 -19.31 16.77
N GLU A 46 19.55 -20.19 16.69
CA GLU A 46 20.66 -20.19 17.64
C GLU A 46 21.16 -18.74 17.75
N SER A 47 20.99 -18.14 18.91
CA SER A 47 21.66 -16.88 19.24
C SER A 47 23.13 -17.07 18.87
N PRO A 48 23.75 -16.16 18.09
CA PRO A 48 25.15 -16.31 17.75
C PRO A 48 25.90 -16.53 19.05
N LYS A 49 26.56 -17.70 19.18
CA LYS A 49 27.41 -18.00 20.35
C LYS A 49 28.34 -16.82 20.53
N PRO A 50 28.47 -16.23 21.71
CA PRO A 50 29.42 -15.16 21.93
C PRO A 50 30.78 -15.67 21.46
N LYS A 51 31.39 -14.96 20.48
CA LYS A 51 32.75 -15.27 20.02
C LYS A 51 33.62 -15.34 21.25
N SER A 52 34.39 -16.40 21.40
CA SER A 52 35.19 -16.66 22.61
C SER A 52 36.03 -15.42 22.97
N VAL A 53 36.05 -15.05 24.24
CA VAL A 53 36.83 -13.90 24.78
C VAL A 53 38.32 -14.03 24.44
N SER A 54 38.79 -15.24 24.11
CA SER A 54 40.20 -15.54 23.73
C SER A 54 40.63 -14.98 22.35
N ASP A 55 39.72 -14.38 21.57
CA ASP A 55 40.01 -13.86 20.22
C ASP A 55 40.06 -12.32 20.13
N LEU A 56 40.01 -11.61 21.25
CA LEU A 56 40.12 -10.16 21.29
C LEU A 56 41.60 -9.72 21.44
N PRO A 57 42.00 -8.56 20.86
CA PRO A 57 43.28 -7.96 21.11
C PRO A 57 43.49 -7.74 22.61
N VAL A 58 44.65 -8.08 23.12
CA VAL A 58 45.00 -7.97 24.56
C VAL A 58 46.16 -7.00 24.71
N ALA A 59 45.99 -6.04 25.60
CA ALA A 59 47.09 -5.09 25.93
C ALA A 59 48.23 -5.81 26.63
N SER A 60 49.46 -5.39 26.33
CA SER A 60 50.65 -5.84 27.07
C SER A 60 50.62 -5.28 28.49
N GLU A 61 51.07 -6.07 29.47
CA GLU A 61 51.24 -5.61 30.88
C GLU A 61 52.35 -4.56 31.04
N GLN A 62 53.33 -4.56 30.13
CA GLN A 62 54.46 -3.62 30.16
C GLN A 62 54.59 -2.93 28.79
N GLY A 63 54.98 -1.62 28.85
CA GLY A 63 55.23 -0.83 27.63
C GLY A 63 56.49 -1.28 26.86
N PRO A 64 56.66 -0.73 25.65
CA PRO A 64 55.89 0.35 25.06
C PRO A 64 54.48 -0.10 24.64
N TRP A 65 53.53 0.85 24.58
CA TRP A 65 52.14 0.58 24.21
C TRP A 65 51.76 1.24 22.89
N PRO A 66 50.82 0.65 22.14
CA PRO A 66 50.16 1.34 21.05
C PRO A 66 49.20 2.41 21.59
N VAL A 67 48.91 3.40 20.76
CA VAL A 67 47.90 4.45 21.03
C VAL A 67 46.96 4.56 19.82
N ALA A 68 45.76 4.09 19.97
CA ALA A 68 44.76 4.12 18.92
C ALA A 68 44.00 5.45 18.89
N VAL A 69 44.02 6.15 17.76
CA VAL A 69 43.36 7.45 17.58
C VAL A 69 42.45 7.40 16.35
N ILE A 70 41.20 7.85 16.52
CA ILE A 70 40.27 8.20 15.43
C ILE A 70 39.89 9.66 15.68
N GLU A 71 40.22 10.58 14.76
CA GLU A 71 39.99 12.02 14.97
C GLU A 71 38.48 12.33 14.97
N ASP A 72 37.74 11.80 13.97
CA ASP A 72 36.29 12.01 13.81
C ASP A 72 35.55 10.66 13.88
N PRO A 73 35.20 10.20 15.09
CA PRO A 73 34.56 8.88 15.25
C PRO A 73 33.08 8.86 14.83
N VAL A 74 32.46 10.00 14.51
CA VAL A 74 31.08 10.14 14.04
C VAL A 74 31.08 10.85 12.69
N PHE A 75 30.52 10.21 11.71
CA PHE A 75 30.35 10.78 10.37
C PHE A 75 28.89 11.17 10.13
N GLU A 76 28.66 12.48 9.94
CA GLU A 76 27.36 13.01 9.55
C GLU A 76 27.22 13.01 8.02
N PHE A 77 26.40 12.11 7.48
CA PHE A 77 26.19 12.02 6.03
C PHE A 77 25.07 12.96 5.49
N GLY A 78 24.43 13.74 6.38
CA GLY A 78 23.35 14.65 6.02
C GLY A 78 22.04 13.91 5.72
N ARG A 79 21.59 13.92 4.46
CA ARG A 79 20.33 13.27 4.03
C ARG A 79 20.59 12.25 2.93
N MET A 80 19.83 11.15 2.95
CA MET A 80 19.84 10.16 1.88
C MET A 80 18.45 9.56 1.69
N PRO A 81 18.14 9.00 0.50
CA PRO A 81 16.85 8.39 0.25
C PRO A 81 16.66 7.07 1.00
N VAL A 82 15.40 6.71 1.27
CA VAL A 82 15.02 5.36 1.67
C VAL A 82 15.62 4.34 0.70
N MET A 83 15.91 3.12 1.19
CA MET A 83 16.59 2.06 0.43
C MET A 83 17.97 2.42 -0.12
N GLY A 84 18.44 3.64 0.07
CA GLY A 84 19.76 4.11 -0.35
C GLY A 84 20.89 3.33 0.32
N LYS A 85 22.04 3.29 -0.35
CA LYS A 85 23.27 2.69 0.16
C LYS A 85 24.33 3.77 0.25
N ASN A 86 25.15 3.71 1.30
CA ASN A 86 26.27 4.64 1.44
C ASN A 86 27.44 3.95 2.16
N SER A 87 28.59 4.57 2.13
CA SER A 87 29.80 4.08 2.77
C SER A 87 30.64 5.23 3.31
N HIS A 88 31.40 4.95 4.38
CA HIS A 88 32.37 5.90 4.91
C HIS A 88 33.65 5.18 5.35
N ARG A 89 34.77 5.90 5.34
CA ARG A 89 36.09 5.43 5.75
C ARG A 89 36.57 6.22 6.94
N PHE A 90 36.66 5.55 8.08
CA PHE A 90 37.34 6.09 9.25
C PHE A 90 38.83 5.76 9.17
N ILE A 91 39.66 6.68 9.57
CA ILE A 91 41.11 6.48 9.67
C ILE A 91 41.46 6.20 11.12
N VAL A 92 42.02 5.03 11.38
CA VAL A 92 42.56 4.65 12.68
C VAL A 92 44.09 4.76 12.61
N GLU A 93 44.66 5.65 13.38
CA GLU A 93 46.12 5.91 13.44
C GLU A 93 46.71 5.33 14.71
N ASN A 94 47.89 4.68 14.58
CA ASN A 94 48.67 4.27 15.73
C ASN A 94 49.69 5.39 16.10
N ARG A 95 49.40 6.17 17.13
CA ARG A 95 50.29 7.22 17.66
C ARG A 95 51.17 6.73 18.80
N GLY A 96 51.23 5.42 19.03
CA GLY A 96 52.06 4.77 20.03
C GLY A 96 53.39 4.29 19.50
N GLU A 97 54.12 3.58 20.37
CA GLU A 97 55.46 3.05 20.09
C GLU A 97 55.49 1.53 19.85
N ALA A 98 54.36 0.85 20.08
CA ALA A 98 54.18 -0.57 19.83
C ALA A 98 53.14 -0.84 18.71
N GLU A 99 53.15 -2.05 18.13
CA GLU A 99 52.17 -2.49 17.12
C GLU A 99 50.75 -2.47 17.69
N LEU A 100 49.85 -1.77 16.99
CA LEU A 100 48.44 -1.69 17.32
C LEU A 100 47.70 -2.81 16.63
N GLU A 101 47.05 -3.68 17.40
CA GLU A 101 46.11 -4.68 16.89
C GLU A 101 44.67 -4.15 16.96
N LEU A 102 43.96 -4.21 15.81
CA LEU A 102 42.60 -3.77 15.68
C LEU A 102 41.73 -4.95 15.26
N LYS A 103 40.57 -5.09 15.88
CA LYS A 103 39.57 -6.09 15.51
C LYS A 103 38.19 -5.44 15.41
N ALA A 104 37.54 -5.60 14.27
CA ALA A 104 36.16 -5.21 14.06
C ALA A 104 35.23 -6.03 14.98
N GLY A 105 34.43 -5.33 15.76
CA GLY A 105 33.49 -5.89 16.72
C GLY A 105 32.06 -5.98 16.18
N ASN A 106 31.10 -5.74 17.06
CA ASN A 106 29.69 -5.79 16.71
C ASN A 106 29.26 -4.49 16.03
N THR A 107 28.27 -4.62 15.12
CA THR A 107 27.57 -3.50 14.54
C THR A 107 26.17 -3.35 15.15
N THR A 108 25.63 -2.14 15.16
CA THR A 108 24.28 -1.85 15.68
C THR A 108 23.17 -2.45 14.81
N CYS A 109 23.46 -2.79 13.53
CA CYS A 109 22.52 -3.38 12.60
C CYS A 109 23.20 -4.42 11.71
N LYS A 110 22.49 -5.52 11.41
CA LYS A 110 22.94 -6.55 10.46
C LYS A 110 23.05 -6.03 9.02
N CYS A 111 22.42 -4.92 8.71
CA CYS A 111 22.47 -4.24 7.41
C CYS A 111 23.77 -3.42 7.21
N THR A 112 24.63 -3.36 8.23
CA THR A 112 25.89 -2.64 8.22
C THR A 112 27.04 -3.62 8.06
N LYS A 113 27.85 -3.46 7.00
CA LYS A 113 29.12 -4.19 6.83
C LYS A 113 30.24 -3.32 7.38
N PHE A 114 31.15 -3.95 8.13
CA PHE A 114 32.14 -3.26 8.93
C PHE A 114 33.44 -4.07 8.94
N GLY A 115 34.56 -3.43 8.59
CA GLY A 115 35.86 -4.11 8.54
C GLY A 115 36.97 -3.21 8.02
N PHE A 116 38.21 -3.70 8.08
CA PHE A 116 39.42 -2.96 7.65
C PHE A 116 39.74 -3.27 6.18
N GLY A 117 39.90 -2.24 5.38
CA GLY A 117 40.25 -2.36 3.95
C GLY A 117 39.70 -1.21 3.11
N GLU A 118 40.06 -1.20 1.84
CA GLU A 118 39.67 -0.16 0.89
C GLU A 118 38.29 -0.42 0.26
N SER A 119 37.82 -1.65 0.23
CA SER A 119 36.52 -2.02 -0.31
C SER A 119 35.81 -3.05 0.57
N ALA A 120 34.49 -3.18 0.39
CA ALA A 120 33.66 -4.14 1.14
C ALA A 120 34.02 -5.59 0.82
N GLU A 121 34.55 -5.86 -0.37
CA GLU A 121 34.96 -7.21 -0.82
C GLU A 121 36.30 -7.63 -0.22
N SER A 122 37.20 -6.67 0.00
CA SER A 122 38.55 -6.91 0.55
C SER A 122 38.63 -6.66 2.06
N ALA A 123 37.54 -6.23 2.69
CA ALA A 123 37.53 -5.91 4.11
C ALA A 123 37.77 -7.16 4.98
N VAL A 124 38.70 -7.06 5.90
CA VAL A 124 39.05 -8.06 6.89
C VAL A 124 38.58 -7.64 8.29
N ASP A 125 38.40 -8.57 9.18
CA ASP A 125 37.97 -8.28 10.55
C ASP A 125 39.10 -7.90 11.50
N ARG A 126 40.36 -8.12 11.10
CA ARG A 126 41.53 -7.83 11.92
C ARG A 126 42.67 -7.23 11.09
N VAL A 127 43.40 -6.28 11.67
CA VAL A 127 44.59 -5.67 11.07
C VAL A 127 45.59 -5.31 12.16
N LYS A 128 46.87 -5.28 11.79
CA LYS A 128 48.00 -4.77 12.59
C LYS A 128 48.49 -3.49 11.96
N VAL A 129 48.76 -2.49 12.81
CA VAL A 129 49.18 -1.13 12.41
C VAL A 129 50.48 -0.80 13.13
N ALA A 130 51.53 -0.62 12.36
CA ALA A 130 52.86 -0.26 12.92
C ALA A 130 52.81 1.17 13.56
N PRO A 131 53.76 1.49 14.45
CA PRO A 131 53.89 2.83 15.00
C PRO A 131 53.95 3.91 13.90
N GLY A 132 53.09 4.93 13.98
CA GLY A 132 52.99 6.03 13.01
C GLY A 132 52.17 5.72 11.76
N GLU A 133 51.74 4.46 11.56
CA GLU A 133 50.95 4.03 10.41
C GLU A 133 49.44 4.17 10.66
N LYS A 134 48.65 4.03 9.56
CA LYS A 134 47.20 4.16 9.56
C LYS A 134 46.50 2.95 8.97
N ALA A 135 45.32 2.63 9.48
CA ALA A 135 44.43 1.66 8.90
C ALA A 135 43.11 2.32 8.48
N VAL A 136 42.54 1.87 7.38
CA VAL A 136 41.22 2.29 6.93
C VAL A 136 40.18 1.34 7.48
N LEU A 137 39.23 1.85 8.26
CA LEU A 137 38.06 1.16 8.75
C LEU A 137 36.86 1.56 7.90
N LEU A 138 36.38 0.63 7.12
CA LEU A 138 35.24 0.83 6.22
C LEU A 138 33.93 0.47 6.91
N ILE A 139 32.96 1.36 6.83
CA ILE A 139 31.56 1.11 7.19
C ILE A 139 30.68 1.30 5.96
N ASN A 140 29.85 0.30 5.65
CA ASN A 140 28.85 0.36 4.59
C ASN A 140 27.49 0.12 5.20
N TRP A 141 26.50 0.96 4.87
CA TRP A 141 25.14 0.78 5.37
C TRP A 141 24.12 0.94 4.27
N LYS A 142 22.95 0.38 4.53
CA LYS A 142 21.76 0.54 3.71
C LYS A 142 20.64 1.11 4.56
N ALA A 143 19.95 2.14 4.04
CA ALA A 143 18.74 2.66 4.66
C ALA A 143 17.57 1.66 4.55
N GLY A 144 16.65 1.71 5.51
CA GLY A 144 15.38 1.01 5.45
C GLY A 144 14.44 1.57 4.37
N ASP A 145 13.24 1.04 4.32
CA ASP A 145 12.16 1.43 3.40
C ASP A 145 11.27 2.57 3.96
N ALA A 146 11.50 2.97 5.19
CA ALA A 146 10.79 4.05 5.87
C ALA A 146 11.73 5.22 6.22
N PRO A 147 11.22 6.47 6.25
CA PRO A 147 11.97 7.62 6.74
C PRO A 147 12.42 7.45 8.19
N ASP A 148 13.64 7.91 8.47
CA ASP A 148 14.21 7.95 9.81
C ASP A 148 15.09 9.20 9.95
N ARG A 149 14.61 10.22 10.66
CA ARG A 149 15.33 11.50 10.84
C ARG A 149 16.41 11.45 11.91
N ALA A 150 16.49 10.38 12.68
CA ALA A 150 17.47 10.15 13.71
C ALA A 150 18.31 8.90 13.43
N PHE A 151 18.53 8.59 12.13
CA PHE A 151 19.29 7.44 11.73
C PHE A 151 20.70 7.50 12.32
N ARG A 152 21.08 6.43 13.04
CA ARG A 152 22.42 6.25 13.59
C ARG A 152 22.78 4.79 13.58
N HIS A 153 23.81 4.45 12.81
CA HIS A 153 24.42 3.12 12.80
C HIS A 153 25.90 3.22 13.14
N GLY A 154 26.45 2.17 13.72
CA GLY A 154 27.84 2.19 14.10
C GLY A 154 28.40 0.81 14.37
N GLY A 155 29.62 0.77 14.85
CA GLY A 155 30.30 -0.45 15.23
C GLY A 155 31.39 -0.21 16.26
N ASP A 156 31.77 -1.28 16.92
CA ASP A 156 32.82 -1.32 17.92
C ASP A 156 34.12 -1.81 17.27
N VAL A 157 35.27 -1.24 17.69
CA VAL A 157 36.59 -1.70 17.31
C VAL A 157 37.37 -2.03 18.59
N HIS A 158 37.70 -3.29 18.76
CA HIS A 158 38.56 -3.76 19.84
C HIS A 158 40.04 -3.48 19.53
N THR A 159 40.77 -3.05 20.49
CA THR A 159 42.21 -2.72 20.35
C THR A 159 43.02 -3.32 21.50
N ASN A 160 44.34 -3.41 21.30
CA ASN A 160 45.31 -3.70 22.35
C ASN A 160 45.90 -2.45 23.02
N ASP A 161 45.32 -1.25 22.78
CA ASP A 161 45.63 -0.04 23.50
C ASP A 161 45.06 -0.11 24.93
N PRO A 162 45.89 -0.11 25.99
CA PRO A 162 45.36 -0.26 27.36
C PRO A 162 44.49 0.92 27.81
N LYS A 163 44.59 2.10 27.16
CA LYS A 163 43.76 3.27 27.46
C LYS A 163 42.46 3.28 26.65
N ASN A 164 42.47 2.69 25.47
CA ASN A 164 41.34 2.66 24.54
C ASN A 164 41.09 1.23 24.02
N PRO A 165 40.74 0.28 24.91
CA PRO A 165 40.54 -1.14 24.51
C PRO A 165 39.32 -1.31 23.60
N LEU A 166 38.42 -0.32 23.54
CA LEU A 166 37.24 -0.30 22.72
C LEU A 166 37.00 1.11 22.16
N LEU A 167 37.12 1.24 20.84
CA LEU A 167 36.70 2.44 20.11
C LEU A 167 35.29 2.23 19.54
N LYS A 168 34.55 3.33 19.44
CA LYS A 168 33.21 3.32 18.81
C LYS A 168 33.19 4.31 17.66
N VAL A 169 32.66 3.86 16.53
CA VAL A 169 32.40 4.73 15.38
C VAL A 169 30.93 4.70 15.01
N ALA A 170 30.45 5.79 14.45
CA ALA A 170 29.07 5.90 14.01
C ALA A 170 28.95 6.71 12.72
N VAL A 171 27.91 6.40 11.97
CA VAL A 171 27.39 7.22 10.87
C VAL A 171 26.00 7.67 11.23
N GLU A 172 25.68 8.94 11.02
CA GLU A 172 24.37 9.49 11.36
C GLU A 172 23.88 10.49 10.31
N GLY A 173 22.56 10.67 10.28
CA GLY A 173 21.90 11.57 9.33
C GLY A 173 20.41 11.31 9.25
N ALA A 174 19.76 11.80 8.21
CA ALA A 174 18.35 11.61 7.97
C ALA A 174 18.09 10.75 6.74
N ILE A 175 17.19 9.79 6.88
CA ILE A 175 16.63 9.00 5.79
C ILE A 175 15.28 9.62 5.42
N GLU A 176 15.12 10.03 4.16
CA GLU A 176 13.94 10.75 3.70
C GLU A 176 13.32 10.05 2.48
N MET A 177 12.01 10.24 2.29
CA MET A 177 11.38 9.91 1.01
C MET A 177 11.96 10.81 -0.08
N PRO A 178 12.16 10.30 -1.31
CA PRO A 178 12.62 11.14 -2.43
C PRO A 178 11.70 12.34 -2.69
N PHE A 179 10.40 12.09 -2.58
CA PHE A 179 9.34 13.09 -2.80
C PHE A 179 8.22 12.96 -1.78
N ASP A 180 7.67 14.11 -1.39
CA ASP A 180 6.40 14.24 -0.69
C ASP A 180 5.36 14.81 -1.65
N VAL A 181 4.17 14.21 -1.68
CA VAL A 181 3.01 14.71 -2.45
C VAL A 181 2.04 15.39 -1.51
N MET A 182 1.62 16.58 -1.85
CA MET A 182 0.72 17.42 -1.04
C MET A 182 -0.62 17.62 -1.75
N PRO A 183 -1.74 17.56 -1.02
CA PRO A 183 -1.87 17.26 0.41
C PRO A 183 -1.63 15.78 0.76
N GLN A 184 -1.76 14.86 -0.17
CA GLN A 184 -1.56 13.40 -0.04
C GLN A 184 -1.45 12.75 -1.42
N PHE A 185 -1.12 11.47 -1.47
CA PHE A 185 -1.06 10.69 -2.73
C PHE A 185 -2.44 10.37 -3.34
N THR A 186 -3.55 10.78 -2.72
CA THR A 186 -4.90 10.65 -3.26
C THR A 186 -5.57 12.00 -3.34
N TRP A 187 -5.94 12.42 -4.56
CA TRP A 187 -6.61 13.67 -4.85
C TRP A 187 -8.05 13.40 -5.24
N ASP A 188 -8.98 13.89 -4.43
CA ASP A 188 -10.42 13.76 -4.67
C ASP A 188 -10.95 15.06 -5.27
N PHE A 189 -11.36 14.98 -6.53
CA PHE A 189 -11.94 16.08 -7.29
C PHE A 189 -13.44 16.27 -6.99
N GLY A 190 -14.01 15.41 -6.15
CA GLY A 190 -15.42 15.47 -5.80
C GLY A 190 -16.35 15.13 -6.96
N SER A 191 -17.44 15.87 -7.01
CA SER A 191 -18.54 15.62 -7.97
C SER A 191 -18.39 16.47 -9.22
N ILE A 192 -18.39 15.82 -10.37
CA ILE A 192 -18.37 16.46 -11.71
C ILE A 192 -19.77 16.35 -12.31
N TYR A 193 -20.30 17.48 -12.73
CA TYR A 193 -21.59 17.57 -13.41
C TYR A 193 -21.36 17.93 -14.89
N ASP A 194 -21.43 19.20 -15.22
CA ASP A 194 -21.35 19.79 -16.56
C ASP A 194 -20.06 20.59 -16.81
N LYS A 195 -19.15 20.62 -15.82
CA LYS A 195 -17.87 21.34 -15.89
C LYS A 195 -16.74 20.46 -15.42
N ALA A 196 -15.56 20.67 -15.97
CA ALA A 196 -14.33 20.08 -15.47
C ALA A 196 -14.11 20.47 -14.00
N ALA A 197 -13.49 19.56 -13.25
CA ALA A 197 -13.12 19.82 -11.86
C ALA A 197 -11.61 20.02 -11.75
N SER A 198 -11.19 20.98 -10.94
CA SER A 198 -9.79 21.32 -10.75
C SER A 198 -9.35 21.03 -9.32
N PHE A 199 -8.09 20.67 -9.18
CA PHE A 199 -7.44 20.40 -7.90
C PHE A 199 -6.03 20.99 -7.90
N LYS A 200 -5.66 21.70 -6.82
CA LYS A 200 -4.30 22.20 -6.64
C LYS A 200 -3.59 21.34 -5.62
N GLY A 201 -2.53 20.68 -6.09
CA GLY A 201 -1.63 19.91 -5.25
C GLY A 201 -0.18 20.30 -5.48
N GLY A 202 0.74 19.49 -4.99
CA GLY A 202 2.17 19.71 -5.18
C GLY A 202 3.00 18.46 -4.97
N ILE A 203 4.22 18.54 -5.43
CA ILE A 203 5.29 17.58 -5.17
C ILE A 203 6.51 18.36 -4.69
N ALA A 204 7.11 17.96 -3.57
CA ALA A 204 8.31 18.59 -3.04
C ALA A 204 9.34 17.55 -2.58
N SER A 205 10.60 17.95 -2.54
CA SER A 205 11.71 17.10 -2.12
C SER A 205 12.54 17.77 -1.03
N ARG A 206 12.99 16.95 -0.06
CA ARG A 206 14.01 17.33 0.93
C ARG A 206 15.41 16.94 0.49
N LEU A 207 15.54 16.16 -0.59
CA LEU A 207 16.80 15.63 -1.08
C LEU A 207 17.30 16.38 -2.32
N HIS A 208 16.39 16.82 -3.20
CA HIS A 208 16.72 17.37 -4.50
C HIS A 208 16.30 18.83 -4.59
N GLU A 209 17.25 19.73 -4.53
CA GLU A 209 17.03 21.17 -4.73
C GLU A 209 16.61 21.47 -6.18
N LYS A 210 17.20 20.75 -7.12
CA LYS A 210 16.92 20.87 -8.56
C LYS A 210 16.51 19.54 -9.11
N PHE A 211 15.30 19.46 -9.62
CA PHE A 211 14.80 18.36 -10.43
C PHE A 211 13.78 18.89 -11.42
N ALA A 212 13.43 18.11 -12.41
CA ALA A 212 12.39 18.42 -13.38
C ALA A 212 11.31 17.35 -13.33
N ILE A 213 10.08 17.74 -13.63
CA ILE A 213 9.02 16.80 -14.02
C ILE A 213 9.10 16.67 -15.51
N GLU A 214 9.62 15.54 -16.00
CA GLU A 214 9.90 15.30 -17.43
C GLU A 214 8.62 14.90 -18.17
N LYS A 215 7.73 14.18 -17.50
CA LYS A 215 6.48 13.71 -18.10
C LYS A 215 5.42 13.56 -17.00
N VAL A 216 4.21 13.95 -17.34
CA VAL A 216 2.99 13.58 -16.60
C VAL A 216 2.14 12.71 -17.50
N GLU A 217 1.74 11.56 -17.03
CA GLU A 217 0.95 10.59 -17.79
C GLU A 217 -0.37 10.31 -17.09
N SER A 218 -1.48 10.57 -17.81
CA SER A 218 -2.84 10.17 -17.45
C SER A 218 -3.21 9.01 -18.37
N PRO A 219 -3.36 7.78 -17.87
CA PRO A 219 -3.66 6.61 -18.69
C PRO A 219 -4.94 6.74 -19.52
N SER A 220 -5.96 7.41 -18.96
CA SER A 220 -7.21 7.68 -19.69
C SER A 220 -7.13 8.89 -20.64
N GLY A 221 -6.12 9.75 -20.46
CA GLY A 221 -6.04 11.07 -21.11
C GLY A 221 -7.09 12.07 -20.62
N LYS A 222 -7.79 11.77 -19.51
CA LYS A 222 -8.87 12.59 -18.96
C LYS A 222 -8.42 13.53 -17.84
N VAL A 223 -7.19 13.39 -17.37
CA VAL A 223 -6.60 14.28 -16.37
C VAL A 223 -5.45 15.06 -16.99
N ARG A 224 -5.59 16.37 -17.03
CA ARG A 224 -4.54 17.29 -17.43
C ARG A 224 -3.87 17.87 -16.19
N VAL A 225 -2.55 18.07 -16.25
CA VAL A 225 -1.79 18.67 -15.15
C VAL A 225 -0.88 19.76 -15.70
N ASP A 226 -1.03 20.96 -15.20
CA ASP A 226 -0.10 22.06 -15.42
C ASP A 226 0.90 22.09 -14.24
N VAL A 227 2.19 22.19 -14.57
CA VAL A 227 3.30 22.09 -13.61
C VAL A 227 3.99 23.44 -13.50
N VAL A 228 4.09 23.97 -12.27
CA VAL A 228 4.72 25.27 -12.01
C VAL A 228 5.73 25.12 -10.88
N PRO A 229 6.98 25.59 -11.02
CA PRO A 229 7.94 25.56 -9.92
C PRO A 229 7.40 26.30 -8.68
N MET A 230 7.62 25.73 -7.50
CA MET A 230 7.28 26.39 -6.24
C MET A 230 8.25 27.51 -5.93
N THR A 231 7.74 28.59 -5.37
CA THR A 231 8.53 29.65 -4.76
C THR A 231 9.09 29.18 -3.41
N ILE A 232 10.08 29.89 -2.87
CA ILE A 232 10.63 29.61 -1.53
C ILE A 232 9.54 29.69 -0.45
N GLU A 233 8.60 30.63 -0.59
CA GLU A 233 7.48 30.78 0.32
C GLU A 233 6.52 29.58 0.27
N GLU A 234 6.25 29.04 -0.92
CA GLU A 234 5.41 27.86 -1.12
C GLU A 234 6.06 26.56 -0.61
N LEU A 235 7.38 26.47 -0.61
CA LEU A 235 8.12 25.36 0.00
C LEU A 235 7.99 25.36 1.54
N GLY A 236 7.69 26.53 2.14
CA GLY A 236 7.44 26.67 3.57
C GLY A 236 8.68 26.39 4.43
N THR A 237 8.42 26.05 5.70
CA THR A 237 9.48 25.82 6.72
C THR A 237 9.83 24.35 6.91
N ASP A 238 9.21 23.43 6.17
CA ASP A 238 9.33 21.97 6.40
C ASP A 238 10.60 21.33 5.85
N SER A 239 11.63 22.14 5.62
CA SER A 239 12.94 21.69 5.11
C SER A 239 12.88 21.12 3.68
N PHE A 240 11.88 21.43 2.90
CA PHE A 240 11.86 21.17 1.46
C PHE A 240 12.88 22.09 0.77
N VAL A 241 13.60 21.52 -0.18
CA VAL A 241 14.67 22.23 -0.91
C VAL A 241 14.29 22.50 -2.36
N GLY A 242 13.28 21.80 -2.89
CA GLY A 242 12.75 22.01 -4.24
C GLY A 242 11.35 21.43 -4.38
N GLY A 243 10.55 21.94 -5.34
CA GLY A 243 9.19 21.46 -5.54
C GLY A 243 8.46 22.09 -6.71
N PHE A 244 7.30 21.53 -7.03
CA PHE A 244 6.39 21.99 -8.05
C PHE A 244 4.95 22.02 -7.53
N THR A 245 4.23 23.09 -7.82
CA THR A 245 2.78 23.16 -7.73
C THR A 245 2.20 22.46 -8.96
N LEU A 246 1.21 21.61 -8.74
CA LEU A 246 0.52 20.83 -9.73
C LEU A 246 -0.94 21.28 -9.80
N GLN A 247 -1.34 21.88 -10.91
CA GLN A 247 -2.75 22.23 -11.15
C GLN A 247 -3.36 21.14 -12.03
N ALA A 248 -4.10 20.23 -11.43
CA ALA A 248 -4.74 19.14 -12.11
C ALA A 248 -6.20 19.47 -12.44
N GLU A 249 -6.66 19.06 -13.61
CA GLU A 249 -8.02 19.19 -14.09
C GLU A 249 -8.53 17.86 -14.63
N VAL A 250 -9.67 17.39 -14.11
CA VAL A 250 -10.38 16.22 -14.65
C VAL A 250 -11.42 16.70 -15.64
N ALA A 251 -11.35 16.15 -16.86
CA ALA A 251 -12.25 16.53 -17.94
C ALA A 251 -13.72 16.23 -17.60
N GLN A 252 -14.62 17.04 -18.11
CA GLN A 252 -16.06 16.84 -17.90
C GLN A 252 -16.63 15.60 -18.58
N ASP A 253 -15.96 15.07 -19.61
CA ASP A 253 -16.40 13.93 -20.42
C ASP A 253 -15.88 12.56 -19.93
N ILE A 254 -15.50 12.47 -18.63
CA ILE A 254 -15.26 11.16 -18.01
C ILE A 254 -16.58 10.38 -17.97
N PRO A 255 -16.50 9.01 -17.97
CA PRO A 255 -17.68 8.18 -17.85
C PRO A 255 -18.49 8.46 -16.58
N SER A 256 -19.81 8.38 -16.66
CA SER A 256 -20.70 8.49 -15.49
C SER A 256 -20.38 7.42 -14.44
N GLY A 257 -20.37 7.81 -13.18
CA GLY A 257 -20.03 6.95 -12.05
C GLY A 257 -18.72 7.37 -11.37
N LEU A 258 -18.06 6.39 -10.73
CA LEU A 258 -16.78 6.59 -10.10
C LEU A 258 -15.66 6.55 -11.15
N PHE A 259 -14.86 7.60 -11.15
CA PHE A 259 -13.63 7.69 -11.90
C PHE A 259 -12.44 7.57 -10.95
N SER A 260 -11.50 6.70 -11.26
CA SER A 260 -10.26 6.56 -10.51
C SER A 260 -9.15 6.15 -11.46
N GLU A 261 -8.04 6.87 -11.42
CA GLU A 261 -6.80 6.49 -12.12
C GLU A 261 -5.56 6.91 -11.35
N GLU A 262 -4.41 6.33 -11.71
CA GLU A 262 -3.11 6.76 -11.22
C GLU A 262 -2.45 7.68 -12.24
N LEU A 263 -2.16 8.91 -11.83
CA LEU A 263 -1.23 9.79 -12.55
C LEU A 263 0.20 9.32 -12.28
N LEU A 264 1.00 9.28 -13.33
CA LEU A 264 2.42 8.94 -13.25
C LEU A 264 3.25 10.18 -13.55
N LEU A 265 4.02 10.64 -12.56
CA LEU A 265 4.93 11.77 -12.68
C LEU A 265 6.36 11.27 -12.78
N TRP A 266 6.96 11.38 -13.95
CA TRP A 266 8.35 11.04 -14.20
C TRP A 266 9.23 12.24 -13.88
N THR A 267 10.29 12.00 -13.12
CA THR A 267 11.21 13.05 -12.67
C THR A 267 12.63 12.77 -13.15
N SER A 268 13.43 13.81 -13.31
CA SER A 268 14.82 13.71 -13.77
C SER A 268 15.78 13.03 -12.77
N VAL A 269 15.32 12.68 -11.59
CA VAL A 269 16.15 12.16 -10.48
C VAL A 269 15.67 10.80 -9.93
N SER A 270 14.65 10.19 -10.57
CA SER A 270 14.15 8.87 -10.18
C SER A 270 13.79 8.06 -11.42
N GLU A 271 14.17 6.78 -11.44
CA GLU A 271 13.77 5.85 -12.50
C GLU A 271 12.30 5.43 -12.38
N ASP A 272 11.76 5.43 -11.16
CA ASP A 272 10.37 5.11 -10.91
C ASP A 272 9.51 6.38 -10.84
N PRO A 273 8.30 6.38 -11.45
CA PRO A 273 7.41 7.52 -11.40
C PRO A 273 6.78 7.69 -10.01
N VAL A 274 6.56 8.93 -9.63
CA VAL A 274 5.70 9.25 -8.49
C VAL A 274 4.25 9.03 -8.92
N ARG A 275 3.49 8.25 -8.11
CA ARG A 275 2.11 7.86 -8.38
C ARG A 275 1.15 8.67 -7.55
N ILE A 276 0.15 9.29 -8.19
CA ILE A 276 -0.89 10.06 -7.53
C ILE A 276 -2.23 9.48 -7.94
N THR A 277 -3.01 8.98 -6.98
CA THR A 277 -4.36 8.48 -7.24
C THR A 277 -5.32 9.66 -7.38
N VAL A 278 -5.94 9.81 -8.53
CA VAL A 278 -7.02 10.76 -8.79
C VAL A 278 -8.35 10.06 -8.66
N LYS A 279 -9.29 10.70 -7.95
CA LYS A 279 -10.67 10.22 -7.80
C LYS A 279 -11.64 11.34 -8.13
N ALA A 280 -12.71 11.00 -8.83
CA ALA A 280 -13.83 11.88 -9.09
C ALA A 280 -15.12 11.08 -9.20
N ARG A 281 -16.26 11.74 -9.07
CA ARG A 281 -17.56 11.14 -9.36
C ARG A 281 -18.26 11.96 -10.43
N LYS A 282 -18.45 11.38 -11.60
CA LYS A 282 -19.27 12.00 -12.66
C LYS A 282 -20.74 11.68 -12.42
N PHE A 283 -21.54 12.72 -12.27
CA PHE A 283 -22.98 12.61 -12.34
C PHE A 283 -23.42 12.87 -13.78
N GLY A 284 -24.09 11.88 -14.36
CA GLY A 284 -24.75 12.03 -15.65
C GLY A 284 -26.03 12.88 -15.53
N ALA A 285 -26.70 13.06 -16.66
CA ALA A 285 -28.00 13.73 -16.72
C ALA A 285 -29.07 13.01 -15.86
N ILE A 286 -28.84 11.73 -15.54
CA ILE A 286 -29.74 10.90 -14.74
C ILE A 286 -29.06 10.60 -13.40
N ARG A 287 -29.68 10.97 -12.29
CA ARG A 287 -29.19 10.76 -10.92
C ARG A 287 -30.18 9.97 -10.09
N LEU A 288 -29.66 9.09 -9.22
CA LEU A 288 -30.48 8.25 -8.34
C LEU A 288 -30.26 8.64 -6.88
N GLN A 289 -31.36 8.66 -6.14
CA GLN A 289 -31.35 8.84 -4.68
C GLN A 289 -32.33 7.86 -4.03
N PRO A 290 -32.03 7.36 -2.82
CA PRO A 290 -32.99 6.52 -2.10
C PRO A 290 -34.19 7.34 -1.63
N LEU A 291 -35.39 6.79 -1.73
CA LEU A 291 -36.58 7.25 -1.05
C LEU A 291 -36.68 6.62 0.36
N PRO A 292 -37.45 7.21 1.31
CA PRO A 292 -37.63 6.62 2.62
C PRO A 292 -37.98 5.14 2.60
N GLY A 293 -37.30 4.33 3.40
CA GLY A 293 -37.44 2.88 3.43
C GLY A 293 -36.62 2.11 2.41
N THR A 294 -35.86 2.78 1.55
CA THR A 294 -34.96 2.18 0.57
C THR A 294 -33.51 2.48 0.94
N GLN A 295 -32.66 1.45 0.92
CA GLN A 295 -31.22 1.57 1.20
C GLN A 295 -30.45 1.40 -0.12
N LEU A 296 -29.81 2.46 -0.57
CA LEU A 296 -28.95 2.49 -1.74
C LEU A 296 -27.54 2.89 -1.30
N ASN A 297 -26.57 2.05 -1.62
CA ASN A 297 -25.17 2.48 -1.53
C ASN A 297 -24.90 3.44 -2.69
N PRO A 298 -24.62 4.72 -2.42
CA PRO A 298 -24.44 5.70 -3.49
C PRO A 298 -23.14 5.53 -4.25
N GLU A 299 -22.17 4.84 -3.69
CA GLU A 299 -20.84 4.65 -4.32
C GLU A 299 -20.88 3.54 -5.38
N THR A 300 -21.51 2.43 -5.05
CA THR A 300 -21.58 1.25 -5.93
C THR A 300 -22.89 1.17 -6.68
N LEU A 301 -23.84 2.09 -6.44
CA LEU A 301 -25.22 2.03 -6.91
C LEU A 301 -25.87 0.67 -6.60
N THR A 302 -25.59 0.11 -5.41
CA THR A 302 -26.13 -1.16 -4.98
C THR A 302 -27.32 -0.95 -4.07
N LEU A 303 -28.47 -1.49 -4.49
CA LEU A 303 -29.72 -1.48 -3.73
C LEU A 303 -29.73 -2.67 -2.77
N MET A 304 -29.80 -2.34 -1.46
CA MET A 304 -29.93 -3.34 -0.40
C MET A 304 -31.40 -3.62 -0.11
N MET A 305 -31.91 -4.68 -0.68
CA MET A 305 -33.32 -5.08 -0.57
C MET A 305 -33.67 -5.80 0.73
N GLY A 306 -32.62 -6.26 1.48
CA GLY A 306 -32.80 -6.99 2.74
C GLY A 306 -33.47 -8.36 2.55
N SER A 307 -34.08 -8.84 3.64
CA SER A 307 -34.81 -10.10 3.65
C SER A 307 -36.34 -9.86 3.52
N PHE A 308 -37.03 -10.72 2.78
CA PHE A 308 -38.50 -10.65 2.65
C PHE A 308 -39.06 -12.03 2.23
N ARG A 309 -40.37 -12.23 2.42
CA ARG A 309 -41.06 -13.47 2.01
C ARG A 309 -41.33 -13.46 0.53
N ALA A 310 -40.86 -14.48 -0.18
CA ALA A 310 -41.14 -14.66 -1.61
C ALA A 310 -42.62 -14.71 -1.95
N ALA A 311 -43.42 -15.28 -1.05
CA ALA A 311 -44.88 -15.35 -1.20
C ALA A 311 -45.59 -13.98 -1.22
N GLU A 312 -44.99 -12.97 -0.58
CA GLU A 312 -45.55 -11.62 -0.47
C GLU A 312 -45.04 -10.68 -1.56
N GLY A 313 -43.88 -10.99 -2.12
CA GLY A 313 -43.16 -10.07 -3.01
C GLY A 313 -42.67 -8.83 -2.29
N LYS A 314 -42.13 -7.85 -3.02
CA LYS A 314 -41.68 -6.57 -2.42
C LYS A 314 -41.54 -5.48 -3.47
N GLU A 315 -41.72 -4.23 -3.05
CA GLU A 315 -41.51 -3.04 -3.88
C GLU A 315 -40.45 -2.16 -3.24
N PHE A 316 -39.61 -1.54 -4.08
CA PHE A 316 -38.59 -0.60 -3.70
C PHE A 316 -38.70 0.65 -4.55
N GLN A 317 -38.54 1.82 -3.94
CA GLN A 317 -38.72 3.07 -4.62
C GLN A 317 -37.44 3.92 -4.55
N LEU A 318 -37.05 4.48 -5.68
CA LEU A 318 -35.94 5.38 -5.83
C LEU A 318 -36.41 6.70 -6.46
N LEU A 319 -35.81 7.80 -6.06
CA LEU A 319 -35.93 9.07 -6.75
C LEU A 319 -34.95 9.07 -7.92
N VAL A 320 -35.46 9.32 -9.12
CA VAL A 320 -34.66 9.59 -10.32
C VAL A 320 -34.78 11.07 -10.62
N ILE A 321 -33.64 11.75 -10.70
CA ILE A 321 -33.55 13.18 -11.04
C ILE A 321 -32.92 13.25 -12.42
N VAL A 322 -33.62 13.86 -13.37
CA VAL A 322 -33.24 13.92 -14.78
C VAL A 322 -33.14 15.39 -15.21
N ASP A 323 -32.04 15.75 -15.85
CA ASP A 323 -31.95 17.03 -16.57
C ASP A 323 -32.43 16.81 -18.01
N GLU A 324 -33.63 17.28 -18.31
CA GLU A 324 -34.29 17.10 -19.60
C GLU A 324 -34.00 18.23 -20.59
N LYS A 325 -32.95 19.06 -20.36
CA LYS A 325 -32.59 20.22 -21.17
C LYS A 325 -32.56 19.91 -22.68
N ASP A 326 -32.06 18.75 -23.07
CA ASP A 326 -31.86 18.35 -24.46
C ASP A 326 -32.88 17.31 -24.93
N MET A 327 -33.95 17.06 -24.15
CA MET A 327 -34.99 16.08 -24.47
C MET A 327 -36.11 16.71 -25.28
N GLN A 328 -36.64 15.96 -26.27
CA GLN A 328 -37.82 16.35 -27.07
C GLN A 328 -39.09 15.70 -26.56
N GLU A 329 -38.97 14.58 -25.88
CA GLU A 329 -40.07 13.82 -25.28
C GLU A 329 -39.82 13.63 -23.78
N PRO A 330 -40.89 13.45 -22.97
CA PRO A 330 -40.72 13.14 -21.56
C PRO A 330 -39.83 11.96 -21.31
N PHE A 331 -39.08 11.98 -20.21
CA PHE A 331 -38.20 10.89 -19.83
C PHE A 331 -38.99 9.57 -19.63
N ALA A 332 -38.50 8.49 -20.23
CA ALA A 332 -39.12 7.17 -20.18
C ALA A 332 -38.08 6.04 -20.17
N LEU A 333 -38.46 4.90 -19.62
CA LEU A 333 -37.72 3.66 -19.75
C LEU A 333 -38.02 3.00 -21.09
N THR A 334 -37.01 2.62 -21.86
CA THR A 334 -37.16 1.94 -23.15
C THR A 334 -36.96 0.45 -23.07
N LYS A 335 -36.11 -0.03 -22.14
CA LYS A 335 -35.83 -1.45 -21.90
C LYS A 335 -35.47 -1.71 -20.46
N THR A 336 -35.92 -2.86 -19.93
CA THR A 336 -35.53 -3.37 -18.60
C THR A 336 -34.89 -4.74 -18.76
N GLU A 337 -33.67 -4.87 -18.20
CA GLU A 337 -32.98 -6.14 -18.02
C GLU A 337 -32.71 -6.34 -16.54
N ALA A 338 -32.96 -7.51 -15.99
CA ALA A 338 -32.77 -7.79 -14.58
C ALA A 338 -32.31 -9.22 -14.31
N ASP A 339 -31.54 -9.39 -13.26
CA ASP A 339 -31.24 -10.65 -12.62
C ASP A 339 -31.50 -10.52 -11.10
N PRO A 340 -32.53 -11.19 -10.59
CA PRO A 340 -33.45 -12.14 -11.24
C PRO A 340 -34.39 -11.50 -12.28
N SER A 341 -34.69 -12.23 -13.38
CA SER A 341 -35.44 -11.73 -14.54
C SER A 341 -36.91 -11.39 -14.26
N PHE A 342 -37.44 -11.81 -13.11
CA PHE A 342 -38.83 -11.52 -12.71
C PHE A 342 -38.97 -10.11 -12.06
N ILE A 343 -37.90 -9.34 -11.89
CA ILE A 343 -37.99 -7.98 -11.40
C ILE A 343 -38.46 -7.07 -12.51
N SER A 344 -39.52 -6.32 -12.25
CA SER A 344 -40.02 -5.30 -13.17
C SER A 344 -39.69 -3.89 -12.66
N ALA A 345 -39.59 -2.95 -13.58
CA ALA A 345 -39.37 -1.54 -13.31
C ALA A 345 -40.45 -0.69 -13.95
N ALA A 346 -40.88 0.33 -13.24
CA ALA A 346 -41.78 1.35 -13.74
C ALA A 346 -41.33 2.74 -13.27
N ILE A 347 -41.52 3.75 -14.09
CA ILE A 347 -41.20 5.14 -13.75
C ILE A 347 -42.43 6.03 -13.87
N ALA A 348 -42.61 6.96 -12.95
CA ALA A 348 -43.67 7.93 -12.95
C ALA A 348 -43.16 9.29 -12.47
N PRO A 349 -43.68 10.42 -13.02
CA PRO A 349 -43.34 11.75 -12.56
C PRO A 349 -43.60 11.90 -11.06
N LEU A 350 -42.76 12.71 -10.38
CA LEU A 350 -42.82 12.98 -8.95
C LEU A 350 -42.66 14.48 -8.69
N GLY A 351 -43.75 15.15 -8.41
CA GLY A 351 -43.80 16.62 -8.18
C GLY A 351 -43.66 17.46 -9.44
N GLU A 352 -43.55 18.74 -9.25
CA GLU A 352 -43.42 19.71 -10.34
C GLU A 352 -41.93 19.83 -10.76
N PRO A 353 -41.67 20.11 -12.05
CA PRO A 353 -40.34 20.38 -12.55
C PRO A 353 -39.72 21.63 -11.93
N SER A 354 -38.40 21.66 -11.85
CA SER A 354 -37.63 22.86 -11.48
C SER A 354 -36.70 23.24 -12.65
N GLY A 355 -37.18 24.08 -13.54
CA GLY A 355 -36.51 24.39 -14.79
C GLY A 355 -36.46 23.14 -15.69
N THR A 356 -35.24 22.77 -16.12
CA THR A 356 -35.00 21.55 -16.92
C THR A 356 -34.89 20.29 -16.07
N VAL A 357 -34.88 20.42 -14.75
CA VAL A 357 -34.67 19.29 -13.84
C VAL A 357 -36.03 18.71 -13.42
N HIS A 358 -36.27 17.50 -13.84
CA HIS A 358 -37.48 16.72 -13.55
C HIS A 358 -37.19 15.62 -12.53
N ARG A 359 -38.17 15.26 -11.75
CA ARG A 359 -38.08 14.20 -10.74
C ARG A 359 -39.06 13.09 -11.08
N TYR A 360 -38.60 11.86 -10.93
CA TYR A 360 -39.38 10.67 -11.18
C TYR A 360 -39.26 9.70 -10.01
N ARG A 361 -40.33 8.92 -9.79
CA ARG A 361 -40.32 7.76 -8.91
C ARG A 361 -40.05 6.54 -9.76
N LEU A 362 -38.91 5.88 -9.55
CA LEU A 362 -38.63 4.56 -10.08
C LEU A 362 -39.10 3.52 -9.07
N THR A 363 -40.01 2.66 -9.48
CA THR A 363 -40.48 1.53 -8.68
C THR A 363 -39.93 0.24 -9.24
N LEU A 364 -39.15 -0.50 -8.44
CA LEU A 364 -38.73 -1.85 -8.72
C LEU A 364 -39.63 -2.82 -7.98
N LYS A 365 -40.26 -3.77 -8.69
CA LYS A 365 -41.21 -4.68 -8.12
C LYS A 365 -40.80 -6.12 -8.30
N ILE A 366 -40.82 -6.87 -7.20
CA ILE A 366 -40.71 -8.32 -7.14
C ILE A 366 -42.11 -8.85 -6.91
N PRO A 367 -42.73 -9.51 -7.91
CA PRO A 367 -44.07 -10.06 -7.74
C PRO A 367 -44.13 -11.15 -6.68
N PRO A 368 -45.26 -11.33 -5.98
CA PRO A 368 -45.43 -12.42 -5.05
C PRO A 368 -45.37 -13.80 -5.73
N GLY A 369 -44.97 -14.83 -4.96
CA GLY A 369 -44.89 -16.20 -5.42
C GLY A 369 -43.74 -16.53 -6.37
N ARG A 370 -42.72 -15.70 -6.41
CA ARG A 370 -41.51 -15.98 -7.20
C ARG A 370 -40.58 -16.94 -6.44
N PRO A 371 -39.66 -17.66 -7.14
CA PRO A 371 -38.68 -18.53 -6.49
C PRO A 371 -37.85 -17.80 -5.44
N THR A 372 -37.56 -18.48 -4.34
CA THR A 372 -36.63 -17.99 -3.35
C THR A 372 -35.28 -17.70 -3.99
N THR A 373 -34.70 -16.57 -3.65
CA THR A 373 -33.51 -16.08 -4.33
C THR A 373 -32.55 -15.39 -3.33
N GLN A 374 -31.29 -15.69 -3.48
CA GLN A 374 -30.23 -15.04 -2.73
C GLN A 374 -29.25 -14.32 -3.67
N ARG A 375 -29.03 -13.04 -3.42
CA ARG A 375 -27.98 -12.23 -4.07
C ARG A 375 -27.16 -11.53 -3.00
N THR A 376 -25.86 -11.74 -3.03
CA THR A 376 -24.89 -11.27 -2.02
C THR A 376 -23.85 -10.36 -2.67
N ALA A 377 -22.95 -9.78 -1.86
CA ALA A 377 -21.85 -8.97 -2.37
C ALA A 377 -20.91 -9.76 -3.30
N SER A 378 -20.74 -11.07 -3.08
CA SER A 378 -19.92 -11.95 -3.94
C SER A 378 -20.65 -12.45 -5.20
N ASN A 379 -21.97 -12.38 -5.21
CA ASN A 379 -22.81 -12.77 -6.36
C ASN A 379 -24.03 -11.84 -6.43
N PRO A 380 -23.83 -10.56 -6.79
CA PRO A 380 -24.91 -9.58 -6.83
C PRO A 380 -25.85 -9.85 -8.01
N GLY A 381 -27.13 -9.54 -7.79
CA GLY A 381 -28.06 -9.35 -8.89
C GLY A 381 -27.87 -7.99 -9.55
N PHE A 382 -28.65 -7.74 -10.61
CA PHE A 382 -28.63 -6.42 -11.25
C PHE A 382 -30.01 -6.03 -11.82
N VAL A 383 -30.20 -4.73 -11.98
CA VAL A 383 -31.23 -4.13 -12.85
C VAL A 383 -30.56 -3.11 -13.75
N ARG A 384 -30.73 -3.25 -15.04
CA ARG A 384 -30.25 -2.29 -16.04
C ARG A 384 -31.47 -1.77 -16.82
N LEU A 385 -31.63 -0.45 -16.79
CA LEU A 385 -32.75 0.25 -17.43
C LEU A 385 -32.18 1.13 -18.54
N GLN A 386 -32.57 0.88 -19.77
CA GLN A 386 -32.27 1.81 -20.86
C GLN A 386 -33.34 2.90 -20.87
N THR A 387 -32.97 4.09 -21.27
CA THR A 387 -33.83 5.27 -21.26
C THR A 387 -33.84 5.92 -22.65
N ASN A 388 -34.81 6.83 -22.88
CA ASN A 388 -34.84 7.66 -24.07
C ASN A 388 -34.00 8.95 -23.95
N HIS A 389 -33.17 9.08 -22.90
CA HIS A 389 -32.36 10.28 -22.71
C HIS A 389 -31.25 10.33 -23.77
N PRO A 390 -31.03 11.50 -24.42
CA PRO A 390 -30.05 11.63 -25.52
C PRO A 390 -28.60 11.44 -25.08
N SER A 391 -28.26 11.54 -23.80
CA SER A 391 -26.92 11.21 -23.30
C SER A 391 -26.56 9.73 -23.46
N GLY A 392 -27.56 8.85 -23.72
CA GLY A 392 -27.36 7.41 -23.76
C GLY A 392 -27.14 6.77 -22.40
N ASP A 393 -27.26 7.52 -21.30
CA ASP A 393 -27.06 7.01 -19.96
C ASP A 393 -28.11 5.95 -19.60
N ALA A 394 -27.65 4.78 -19.18
CA ALA A 394 -28.48 3.73 -18.61
C ALA A 394 -28.43 3.78 -17.08
N ILE A 395 -29.56 3.49 -16.44
CA ILE A 395 -29.61 3.28 -15.00
C ILE A 395 -29.18 1.84 -14.73
N SER A 396 -28.03 1.66 -14.08
CA SER A 396 -27.53 0.34 -13.69
C SER A 396 -27.43 0.26 -12.17
N LEU A 397 -28.11 -0.72 -11.59
CA LEU A 397 -28.15 -0.98 -10.15
C LEU A 397 -27.65 -2.38 -9.85
N GLY A 398 -26.76 -2.53 -8.90
CA GLY A 398 -26.49 -3.80 -8.24
C GLY A 398 -27.61 -4.12 -7.24
N LEU A 399 -27.90 -5.39 -7.02
CA LEU A 399 -28.94 -5.84 -6.08
C LEU A 399 -28.36 -6.80 -5.06
N MET A 400 -28.67 -6.56 -3.77
CA MET A 400 -28.45 -7.51 -2.69
C MET A 400 -29.77 -7.82 -2.03
N MET A 401 -30.15 -9.10 -2.04
CA MET A 401 -31.47 -9.55 -1.54
C MET A 401 -31.43 -10.98 -1.00
N TYR A 402 -32.33 -11.26 -0.08
CA TYR A 402 -32.64 -12.60 0.39
C TYR A 402 -34.14 -12.78 0.46
N SER A 403 -34.71 -13.62 -0.42
CA SER A 403 -36.13 -13.99 -0.35
C SER A 403 -36.27 -15.43 0.13
N ASN A 404 -37.11 -15.68 1.13
CA ASN A 404 -37.38 -16.97 1.75
C ASN A 404 -38.85 -17.36 1.64
#